data_491b3dcf9e5d652db8a5b5954451bee2
#
_entry.id   491b3dcf9e5d652db8a5b5954451bee2
#
_cell.length_a   1.000
_cell.length_b   1.000
_cell.length_c   1.000
_cell.angle_alpha   90.00
_cell.angle_beta   90.00
_cell.angle_gamma   90.00
#
_symmetry.space_group_name_H-M   'P 1'
#
loop_
_entity.id
_entity.type
_entity.pdbx_description
1 polymer ?
#
loop_
_entity_poly.entity_id
_entity_poly.type
_entity_poly.pdbx_seq_one_letter_code
_entity_poly.pdbx_strand_id
1 'polypeptide(L)'
;LVLVPTNGKFGERVAHICEQFCNVKHIKYDWGRSFDLYELEQQLERGCYEALLICHNETSTGITQDAAAIAEICERYNVSFILDGITSVGGMPVHPLEWNAEAVVMGAQKCTAGPSGIAAVAINQNFVERVETIRKQGDTNPLYYFDMIPALKKGDDDQTPWTPAINLVMGWSAALEGLQEETNEARWNRCAHMAKGVR
;
A
#
# COMPACT_ATOMS: atom_id res chain seq x y z
N LEU A 1 10.68 -7.11 -12.95
CA LEU A 1 9.63 -8.09 -12.65
C LEU A 1 9.06 -7.81 -11.24
N VAL A 2 7.73 -7.77 -11.11
CA VAL A 2 7.05 -7.55 -9.84
C VAL A 2 6.39 -8.84 -9.37
N LEU A 3 6.51 -9.18 -8.08
CA LEU A 3 5.84 -10.31 -7.46
C LEU A 3 4.54 -9.83 -6.79
N VAL A 4 3.41 -10.47 -7.11
CA VAL A 4 2.10 -10.13 -6.49
C VAL A 4 1.41 -11.41 -6.01
N PRO A 5 1.53 -11.76 -4.73
CA PRO A 5 0.75 -12.85 -4.13
C PRO A 5 -0.68 -12.36 -3.84
N THR A 6 -1.66 -13.23 -4.08
CA THR A 6 -3.08 -12.88 -3.91
C THR A 6 -3.86 -14.02 -3.25
N ASN A 7 -4.85 -13.68 -2.44
CA ASN A 7 -5.76 -14.62 -1.77
C ASN A 7 -7.20 -14.09 -1.68
N GLY A 8 -7.55 -13.19 -2.60
CA GLY A 8 -8.88 -12.61 -2.69
C GLY A 8 -9.01 -11.57 -3.78
N LYS A 9 -10.19 -10.96 -3.82
CA LYS A 9 -10.64 -10.06 -4.89
C LYS A 9 -9.77 -8.82 -5.09
N PHE A 10 -9.32 -8.21 -3.99
CA PHE A 10 -8.56 -6.95 -4.05
C PHE A 10 -7.11 -7.21 -4.39
N GLY A 11 -6.50 -8.27 -3.87
CA GLY A 11 -5.19 -8.72 -4.30
C GLY A 11 -5.15 -9.05 -5.80
N GLU A 12 -6.14 -9.79 -6.32
CA GLU A 12 -6.28 -10.07 -7.76
C GLU A 12 -6.42 -8.78 -8.59
N ARG A 13 -7.15 -7.77 -8.07
CA ARG A 13 -7.27 -6.46 -8.73
C ARG A 13 -5.91 -5.76 -8.80
N VAL A 14 -5.14 -5.78 -7.73
CA VAL A 14 -3.80 -5.20 -7.68
C VAL A 14 -2.90 -5.87 -8.71
N ALA A 15 -2.87 -7.21 -8.76
CA ALA A 15 -2.11 -7.94 -9.78
C ALA A 15 -2.51 -7.52 -11.19
N HIS A 16 -3.81 -7.47 -11.47
CA HIS A 16 -4.33 -7.05 -12.78
C HIS A 16 -3.97 -5.59 -13.14
N ILE A 17 -3.95 -4.69 -12.17
CA ILE A 17 -3.49 -3.31 -12.40
C ILE A 17 -2.00 -3.32 -12.75
N CYS A 18 -1.17 -4.02 -12.00
CA CYS A 18 0.27 -4.11 -12.27
C CYS A 18 0.58 -4.67 -13.66
N GLU A 19 -0.18 -5.67 -14.11
CA GLU A 19 -0.05 -6.29 -15.44
C GLU A 19 -0.24 -5.31 -16.60
N GLN A 20 -0.90 -4.16 -16.36
CA GLN A 20 -1.06 -3.12 -17.39
C GLN A 20 0.23 -2.29 -17.61
N PHE A 21 1.15 -2.32 -16.66
CA PHE A 21 2.31 -1.42 -16.64
C PHE A 21 3.65 -2.15 -16.59
N CYS A 22 3.68 -3.39 -16.10
CA CYS A 22 4.93 -4.13 -15.92
C CYS A 22 4.73 -5.64 -16.01
N ASN A 23 5.86 -6.37 -16.07
CA ASN A 23 5.85 -7.82 -15.99
C ASN A 23 5.54 -8.25 -14.55
N VAL A 24 4.52 -9.09 -14.37
CA VAL A 24 4.06 -9.57 -13.07
C VAL A 24 4.22 -11.08 -12.96
N LYS A 25 4.80 -11.52 -11.86
CA LYS A 25 4.65 -12.90 -11.38
C LYS A 25 3.50 -12.90 -10.39
N HIS A 26 2.36 -13.43 -10.80
CA HIS A 26 1.17 -13.58 -9.97
C HIS A 26 1.17 -14.95 -9.30
N ILE A 27 1.18 -14.99 -7.96
CA ILE A 27 1.01 -16.23 -7.17
C ILE A 27 -0.39 -16.20 -6.56
N LYS A 28 -1.18 -17.26 -6.84
CA LYS A 28 -2.54 -17.37 -6.32
C LYS A 28 -2.59 -18.36 -5.17
N TYR A 29 -2.97 -17.86 -4.00
CA TYR A 29 -3.33 -18.67 -2.84
C TYR A 29 -4.85 -18.85 -2.79
N ASP A 30 -5.30 -19.90 -2.12
CA ASP A 30 -6.72 -20.11 -1.88
C ASP A 30 -7.32 -18.91 -1.13
N TRP A 31 -8.50 -18.49 -1.53
CA TRP A 31 -9.22 -17.43 -0.85
C TRP A 31 -9.47 -17.80 0.61
N GLY A 32 -9.21 -16.85 1.53
CA GLY A 32 -9.35 -17.06 2.95
C GLY A 32 -8.15 -17.71 3.64
N ARG A 33 -7.04 -17.93 2.93
CA ARG A 33 -5.77 -18.40 3.49
C ARG A 33 -4.73 -17.29 3.49
N SER A 34 -3.89 -17.25 4.52
CA SER A 34 -2.69 -16.39 4.51
C SER A 34 -1.68 -16.88 3.50
N PHE A 35 -0.77 -16.00 3.10
CA PHE A 35 0.36 -16.39 2.24
C PHE A 35 1.29 -17.34 2.97
N ASP A 36 1.85 -18.29 2.24
CA ASP A 36 2.92 -19.14 2.73
C ASP A 36 4.24 -18.37 2.65
N LEU A 37 4.77 -17.98 3.81
CA LEU A 37 6.00 -17.18 3.90
C LEU A 37 7.21 -17.94 3.38
N TYR A 38 7.27 -19.26 3.57
CA TYR A 38 8.35 -20.08 3.04
C TYR A 38 8.32 -20.10 1.52
N GLU A 39 7.15 -20.29 0.91
CA GLU A 39 7.00 -20.23 -0.54
C GLU A 39 7.36 -18.85 -1.10
N LEU A 40 6.93 -17.76 -0.45
CA LEU A 40 7.29 -16.40 -0.84
C LEU A 40 8.80 -16.19 -0.80
N GLU A 41 9.45 -16.62 0.26
CA GLU A 41 10.91 -16.54 0.41
C GLU A 41 11.62 -17.32 -0.70
N GLN A 42 11.20 -18.55 -0.99
CA GLN A 42 11.75 -19.33 -2.09
C GLN A 42 11.56 -18.67 -3.47
N GLN A 43 10.48 -17.94 -3.67
CA GLN A 43 10.28 -17.18 -4.90
C GLN A 43 11.27 -16.02 -5.00
N LEU A 44 11.45 -15.25 -3.92
CA LEU A 44 12.39 -14.13 -3.90
C LEU A 44 13.85 -14.60 -4.05
N GLU A 45 14.22 -15.70 -3.42
CA GLU A 45 15.56 -16.30 -3.53
C GLU A 45 15.89 -16.71 -4.97
N ARG A 46 14.93 -17.27 -5.70
CA ARG A 46 15.14 -17.84 -7.05
C ARG A 46 14.91 -16.83 -8.17
N GLY A 47 14.19 -15.76 -7.91
CA GLY A 47 13.76 -14.80 -8.91
C GLY A 47 14.57 -13.51 -8.90
N CYS A 48 14.45 -12.75 -9.99
CA CYS A 48 14.97 -11.37 -10.06
C CYS A 48 13.79 -10.41 -9.96
N TYR A 49 13.29 -10.22 -8.75
CA TYR A 49 12.18 -9.31 -8.51
C TYR A 49 12.70 -7.94 -8.06
N GLU A 50 12.11 -6.89 -8.61
CA GLU A 50 12.37 -5.50 -8.23
C GLU A 50 11.47 -5.06 -7.09
N ALA A 51 10.23 -5.60 -7.07
CA ALA A 51 9.26 -5.28 -6.05
C ALA A 51 8.36 -6.48 -5.71
N LEU A 52 7.89 -6.51 -4.46
CA LEU A 52 6.79 -7.34 -3.99
C LEU A 52 5.67 -6.41 -3.52
N LEU A 53 4.44 -6.63 -4.03
CA LEU A 53 3.27 -5.84 -3.70
C LEU A 53 2.19 -6.75 -3.13
N ILE A 54 1.67 -6.40 -1.94
CA ILE A 54 0.60 -7.17 -1.28
C ILE A 54 -0.60 -6.30 -0.94
N CYS A 55 -1.78 -6.92 -0.93
CA CYS A 55 -2.95 -6.40 -0.21
C CYS A 55 -2.83 -6.83 1.26
N HIS A 56 -2.60 -5.86 2.18
CA HIS A 56 -2.35 -6.15 3.59
C HIS A 56 -3.57 -6.78 4.26
N ASN A 57 -4.73 -6.17 4.10
CA ASN A 57 -5.99 -6.70 4.60
C ASN A 57 -6.96 -6.96 3.44
N GLU A 58 -7.15 -8.23 3.10
CA GLU A 58 -8.02 -8.64 2.02
C GLU A 58 -9.48 -8.63 2.47
N THR A 59 -10.19 -7.57 2.09
CA THR A 59 -11.56 -7.31 2.57
C THR A 59 -12.55 -8.38 2.11
N SER A 60 -12.34 -8.98 0.94
CA SER A 60 -13.26 -9.99 0.39
C SER A 60 -13.24 -11.31 1.14
N THR A 61 -12.18 -11.57 1.90
CA THR A 61 -11.98 -12.81 2.65
C THR A 61 -11.79 -12.59 4.17
N GLY A 62 -11.51 -11.33 4.59
CA GLY A 62 -11.25 -10.98 5.98
C GLY A 62 -9.86 -11.42 6.48
N ILE A 63 -8.94 -11.75 5.58
CA ILE A 63 -7.58 -12.17 5.93
C ILE A 63 -6.64 -10.96 5.97
N THR A 64 -5.86 -10.89 7.03
CA THR A 64 -4.74 -9.93 7.16
C THR A 64 -3.43 -10.69 7.04
N GLN A 65 -2.52 -10.18 6.21
CA GLN A 65 -1.19 -10.75 6.01
C GLN A 65 -0.24 -10.30 7.11
N ASP A 66 0.75 -11.11 7.42
CA ASP A 66 1.87 -10.71 8.28
C ASP A 66 2.86 -9.83 7.48
N ALA A 67 2.53 -8.53 7.41
CA ALA A 67 3.31 -7.58 6.64
C ALA A 67 4.73 -7.40 7.21
N ALA A 68 4.91 -7.55 8.53
CA ALA A 68 6.23 -7.46 9.15
C ALA A 68 7.15 -8.61 8.69
N ALA A 69 6.68 -9.85 8.76
CA ALA A 69 7.45 -11.00 8.30
C ALA A 69 7.73 -10.95 6.79
N ILE A 70 6.76 -10.48 5.98
CA ILE A 70 6.97 -10.31 4.53
C ILE A 70 8.01 -9.22 4.25
N ALA A 71 7.98 -8.12 4.99
CA ALA A 71 8.95 -7.03 4.88
C ALA A 71 10.38 -7.50 5.18
N GLU A 72 10.57 -8.30 6.24
CA GLU A 72 11.87 -8.91 6.57
C GLU A 72 12.39 -9.80 5.43
N ILE A 73 11.51 -10.56 4.76
CA ILE A 73 11.89 -11.36 3.60
C ILE A 73 12.32 -10.42 2.45
N CYS A 74 11.54 -9.38 2.13
CA CYS A 74 11.88 -8.41 1.09
C CYS A 74 13.24 -7.75 1.34
N GLU A 75 13.54 -7.36 2.58
CA GLU A 75 14.80 -6.75 2.96
C GLU A 75 15.99 -7.70 2.73
N ARG A 76 15.87 -8.99 3.10
CA ARG A 76 16.92 -9.99 2.89
C ARG A 76 17.32 -10.15 1.43
N TYR A 77 16.35 -10.01 0.52
CA TYR A 77 16.57 -10.17 -0.92
C TYR A 77 16.67 -8.86 -1.68
N ASN A 78 16.72 -7.72 -0.97
CA ASN A 78 16.77 -6.38 -1.55
C ASN A 78 15.66 -6.11 -2.58
N VAL A 79 14.44 -6.54 -2.25
CA VAL A 79 13.22 -6.35 -3.04
C VAL A 79 12.41 -5.23 -2.44
N SER A 80 11.96 -4.27 -3.26
CA SER A 80 11.09 -3.17 -2.84
C SER A 80 9.77 -3.71 -2.28
N PHE A 81 9.40 -3.32 -1.06
CA PHE A 81 8.14 -3.72 -0.45
C PHE A 81 7.09 -2.62 -0.61
N ILE A 82 5.97 -2.96 -1.26
CA ILE A 82 4.85 -2.05 -1.52
C ILE A 82 3.58 -2.61 -0.89
N LEU A 83 2.85 -1.78 -0.15
CA LEU A 83 1.70 -2.18 0.64
C LEU A 83 0.42 -1.51 0.15
N ASP A 84 -0.55 -2.28 -0.31
CA ASP A 84 -1.94 -1.83 -0.34
C ASP A 84 -2.49 -1.85 1.09
N GLY A 85 -2.47 -0.69 1.73
CA GLY A 85 -2.98 -0.44 3.06
C GLY A 85 -4.39 0.15 3.09
N ILE A 86 -5.11 0.11 1.95
CA ILE A 86 -6.42 0.78 1.78
C ILE A 86 -7.39 0.43 2.91
N THR A 87 -7.43 -0.81 3.38
CA THR A 87 -8.34 -1.26 4.43
C THR A 87 -7.66 -1.60 5.75
N SER A 88 -6.36 -1.37 5.87
CA SER A 88 -5.60 -1.59 7.10
C SER A 88 -5.21 -0.30 7.81
N VAL A 89 -4.74 0.71 7.05
CA VAL A 89 -4.33 2.00 7.63
C VAL A 89 -5.51 2.66 8.35
N GLY A 90 -5.31 2.95 9.63
CA GLY A 90 -6.32 3.51 10.52
C GLY A 90 -7.21 2.47 11.22
N GLY A 91 -7.27 1.21 10.76
CA GLY A 91 -8.06 0.14 11.36
C GLY A 91 -7.26 -0.87 12.18
N MET A 92 -5.95 -0.96 11.91
CA MET A 92 -5.01 -1.85 12.59
C MET A 92 -3.61 -1.24 12.57
N PRO A 93 -2.65 -1.78 13.35
CA PRO A 93 -1.26 -1.34 13.30
C PRO A 93 -0.67 -1.50 11.89
N VAL A 94 -0.10 -0.41 11.36
CA VAL A 94 0.67 -0.38 10.12
C VAL A 94 1.90 0.48 10.39
N HIS A 95 3.08 -0.11 10.26
CA HIS A 95 4.36 0.48 10.62
C HIS A 95 5.31 0.60 9.42
N PRO A 96 5.04 1.50 8.46
CA PRO A 96 5.77 1.56 7.19
C PRO A 96 7.28 1.75 7.37
N LEU A 97 7.69 2.56 8.35
CA LEU A 97 9.11 2.84 8.62
C LEU A 97 9.83 1.62 9.19
N GLU A 98 9.19 0.91 10.14
CA GLU A 98 9.75 -0.31 10.73
C GLU A 98 9.84 -1.45 9.71
N TRP A 99 8.88 -1.51 8.79
CA TRP A 99 8.81 -2.49 7.71
C TRP A 99 9.62 -2.10 6.48
N ASN A 100 10.31 -0.97 6.50
CA ASN A 100 11.03 -0.44 5.35
C ASN A 100 10.19 -0.46 4.05
N ALA A 101 8.87 -0.22 4.18
CA ALA A 101 7.97 -0.18 3.04
C ALA A 101 8.28 1.04 2.16
N GLU A 102 8.56 0.81 0.88
CA GLU A 102 8.89 1.89 -0.04
C GLU A 102 7.65 2.71 -0.42
N ALA A 103 6.49 2.07 -0.49
CA ALA A 103 5.22 2.77 -0.68
C ALA A 103 4.07 2.09 0.07
N VAL A 104 3.16 2.90 0.61
CA VAL A 104 1.91 2.47 1.23
C VAL A 104 0.76 3.29 0.67
N VAL A 105 -0.24 2.61 0.12
CA VAL A 105 -1.44 3.24 -0.44
C VAL A 105 -2.59 3.17 0.56
N MET A 106 -3.32 4.26 0.75
CA MET A 106 -4.50 4.31 1.60
C MET A 106 -5.65 5.07 0.96
N GLY A 107 -6.88 4.68 1.26
CA GLY A 107 -8.11 5.32 0.77
C GLY A 107 -8.87 6.01 1.90
N ALA A 108 -9.26 7.27 1.70
CA ALA A 108 -9.94 8.06 2.72
C ALA A 108 -11.25 7.43 3.22
N GLN A 109 -12.04 6.83 2.31
CA GLN A 109 -13.37 6.27 2.60
C GLN A 109 -13.34 4.92 3.33
N LYS A 110 -12.19 4.41 3.71
CA LYS A 110 -12.04 3.14 4.43
C LYS A 110 -11.87 3.39 5.94
N CYS A 111 -10.85 2.80 6.54
CA CYS A 111 -10.66 2.89 7.99
C CYS A 111 -10.32 4.30 8.51
N THR A 112 -10.01 5.23 7.66
CA THR A 112 -9.83 6.65 8.05
C THR A 112 -11.12 7.49 7.98
N ALA A 113 -12.27 6.86 7.66
CA ALA A 113 -13.62 7.43 7.74
C ALA A 113 -13.82 8.76 6.97
N GLY A 114 -12.96 9.05 5.99
CA GLY A 114 -13.06 10.23 5.13
C GLY A 114 -14.00 10.03 3.94
N PRO A 115 -14.15 11.05 3.09
CA PRO A 115 -14.97 10.97 1.88
C PRO A 115 -14.34 10.06 0.82
N SER A 116 -15.17 9.43 -0.03
CA SER A 116 -14.69 8.74 -1.23
C SER A 116 -14.21 9.74 -2.29
N GLY A 117 -13.22 9.33 -3.09
CA GLY A 117 -12.69 10.14 -4.20
C GLY A 117 -11.33 10.78 -3.91
N ILE A 118 -10.74 10.52 -2.74
CA ILE A 118 -9.38 10.92 -2.38
C ILE A 118 -8.62 9.75 -1.79
N ALA A 119 -7.34 9.67 -2.09
CA ALA A 119 -6.42 8.66 -1.56
C ALA A 119 -5.09 9.34 -1.22
N ALA A 120 -4.29 8.70 -0.38
CA ALA A 120 -2.92 9.11 -0.12
C ALA A 120 -1.96 7.95 -0.41
N VAL A 121 -0.75 8.31 -0.78
CA VAL A 121 0.37 7.40 -0.93
C VAL A 121 1.51 7.93 -0.08
N ALA A 122 1.92 7.17 0.92
CA ALA A 122 3.15 7.42 1.65
C ALA A 122 4.30 6.72 0.90
N ILE A 123 5.38 7.44 0.64
CA ILE A 123 6.56 6.90 -0.04
C ILE A 123 7.82 7.28 0.74
N ASN A 124 8.82 6.42 0.70
CA ASN A 124 10.12 6.71 1.29
C ASN A 124 11.11 7.27 0.24
N GLN A 125 12.28 7.68 0.69
CA GLN A 125 13.31 8.26 -0.18
C GLN A 125 13.83 7.25 -1.22
N ASN A 126 13.95 5.97 -0.87
CA ASN A 126 14.41 4.93 -1.80
C ASN A 126 13.45 4.80 -3.00
N PHE A 127 12.15 4.90 -2.76
CA PHE A 127 11.15 4.90 -3.83
C PHE A 127 11.35 6.08 -4.80
N VAL A 128 11.58 7.29 -4.27
CA VAL A 128 11.82 8.49 -5.08
C VAL A 128 13.06 8.33 -5.95
N GLU A 129 14.18 7.89 -5.36
CA GLU A 129 15.43 7.68 -6.07
C GLU A 129 15.33 6.61 -7.16
N ARG A 130 14.58 5.55 -6.90
CA ARG A 130 14.29 4.49 -7.87
C ARG A 130 13.49 5.04 -9.06
N VAL A 131 12.43 5.80 -8.81
CA VAL A 131 11.62 6.44 -9.87
C VAL A 131 12.45 7.42 -10.69
N GLU A 132 13.28 8.25 -10.05
CA GLU A 132 14.17 9.17 -10.76
C GLU A 132 15.21 8.46 -11.62
N THR A 133 15.73 7.33 -11.12
CA THR A 133 16.68 6.50 -11.88
C THR A 133 16.05 5.92 -13.14
N ILE A 134 14.85 5.37 -13.03
CA ILE A 134 14.05 4.84 -14.16
C ILE A 134 13.81 5.93 -15.20
N ARG A 135 13.48 7.14 -14.77
CA ARG A 135 13.28 8.29 -15.66
C ARG A 135 14.53 8.72 -16.41
N LYS A 136 15.69 8.70 -15.74
CA LYS A 136 16.98 9.01 -16.39
C LYS A 136 17.35 7.99 -17.48
N GLN A 137 16.82 6.77 -17.39
CA GLN A 137 16.97 5.72 -18.40
C GLN A 137 16.01 5.88 -19.59
N GLY A 138 15.15 6.88 -19.59
CA GLY A 138 14.25 7.21 -20.69
C GLY A 138 12.82 6.64 -20.52
N ASP A 139 12.53 5.92 -19.44
CA ASP A 139 11.17 5.49 -19.14
C ASP A 139 10.35 6.67 -18.64
N THR A 140 9.22 6.89 -19.29
CA THR A 140 8.28 7.95 -18.94
C THR A 140 7.07 7.38 -18.22
N ASN A 141 6.60 8.09 -17.18
CA ASN A 141 5.33 7.75 -16.56
C ASN A 141 4.18 8.00 -17.57
N PRO A 142 3.43 6.96 -17.96
CA PRO A 142 2.31 7.12 -18.89
C PRO A 142 1.11 7.87 -18.28
N LEU A 143 1.12 8.07 -16.97
CA LEU A 143 -0.01 8.64 -16.21
C LEU A 143 0.32 10.07 -15.76
N TYR A 144 0.30 11.02 -16.69
CA TYR A 144 0.63 12.42 -16.46
C TYR A 144 0.02 13.03 -15.19
N TYR A 145 -1.27 12.77 -14.91
CA TYR A 145 -1.96 13.28 -13.74
C TYR A 145 -1.50 12.62 -12.43
N PHE A 146 -1.13 11.35 -12.47
CA PHE A 146 -0.68 10.57 -11.31
C PHE A 146 0.84 10.53 -11.16
N ASP A 147 1.55 11.40 -11.86
CA ASP A 147 2.98 11.53 -11.70
C ASP A 147 3.33 12.13 -10.34
N MET A 148 3.95 11.31 -9.46
CA MET A 148 4.28 11.71 -8.11
C MET A 148 5.47 12.67 -8.01
N ILE A 149 6.38 12.68 -8.97
CA ILE A 149 7.57 13.56 -8.91
C ILE A 149 7.21 15.05 -8.99
N PRO A 150 6.34 15.51 -9.92
CA PRO A 150 5.84 16.87 -9.88
C PRO A 150 5.07 17.20 -8.59
N ALA A 151 4.32 16.22 -8.03
CA ALA A 151 3.59 16.42 -6.80
C ALA A 151 4.53 16.66 -5.61
N LEU A 152 5.60 15.88 -5.48
CA LEU A 152 6.63 16.06 -4.45
C LEU A 152 7.30 17.43 -4.57
N LYS A 153 7.79 17.78 -5.78
CA LYS A 153 8.45 19.08 -6.02
C LYS A 153 7.56 20.28 -5.73
N LYS A 154 6.27 20.17 -6.01
CA LYS A 154 5.31 21.23 -5.66
C LYS A 154 4.94 21.24 -4.18
N GLY A 155 4.92 20.07 -3.53
CA GLY A 155 4.74 19.97 -2.10
C GLY A 155 5.83 20.68 -1.30
N ASP A 156 7.08 20.67 -1.77
CA ASP A 156 8.19 21.42 -1.15
C ASP A 156 7.94 22.96 -1.17
N ASP A 157 7.15 23.44 -2.11
CA ASP A 157 6.73 24.84 -2.25
C ASP A 157 5.34 25.13 -1.61
N ASP A 158 4.79 24.20 -0.81
CA ASP A 158 3.42 24.25 -0.28
C ASP A 158 2.34 24.39 -1.39
N GLN A 159 2.57 23.79 -2.53
CA GLN A 159 1.69 23.85 -3.71
C GLN A 159 1.29 22.46 -4.18
N THR A 160 0.29 22.39 -5.04
CA THR A 160 -0.13 21.20 -5.74
C THR A 160 0.13 21.33 -7.26
N PRO A 161 0.45 20.26 -7.98
CA PRO A 161 0.69 20.31 -9.43
C PRO A 161 -0.59 20.61 -10.22
N TRP A 162 -1.74 20.30 -9.64
CA TRP A 162 -3.07 20.46 -10.24
C TRP A 162 -4.03 21.10 -9.24
N THR A 163 -5.17 21.59 -9.70
CA THR A 163 -6.23 22.07 -8.80
C THR A 163 -6.66 20.96 -7.86
N PRO A 164 -6.47 21.11 -6.55
CA PRO A 164 -6.79 20.04 -5.59
C PRO A 164 -8.31 19.94 -5.37
N ALA A 165 -8.75 18.74 -4.99
CA ALA A 165 -10.12 18.50 -4.56
C ALA A 165 -10.34 19.01 -3.13
N ILE A 166 -10.37 20.34 -2.94
CA ILE A 166 -10.37 21.02 -1.64
C ILE A 166 -11.45 20.47 -0.70
N ASN A 167 -12.67 20.27 -1.18
CA ASN A 167 -13.77 19.76 -0.36
C ASN A 167 -13.46 18.35 0.19
N LEU A 168 -12.79 17.49 -0.59
CA LEU A 168 -12.42 16.16 -0.15
C LEU A 168 -11.26 16.20 0.85
N VAL A 169 -10.30 17.10 0.64
CA VAL A 169 -9.18 17.32 1.57
C VAL A 169 -9.71 17.81 2.92
N MET A 170 -10.55 18.83 2.93
CA MET A 170 -11.17 19.34 4.16
C MET A 170 -12.02 18.30 4.88
N GLY A 171 -12.83 17.55 4.13
CA GLY A 171 -13.65 16.47 4.71
C GLY A 171 -12.80 15.35 5.31
N TRP A 172 -11.66 15.02 4.68
CA TRP A 172 -10.75 14.03 5.22
C TRP A 172 -9.96 14.55 6.41
N SER A 173 -9.53 15.83 6.40
CA SER A 173 -8.89 16.47 7.54
C SER A 173 -9.78 16.39 8.79
N ALA A 174 -11.06 16.78 8.68
CA ALA A 174 -12.01 16.68 9.79
C ALA A 174 -12.19 15.23 10.29
N ALA A 175 -12.22 14.24 9.38
CA ALA A 175 -12.28 12.84 9.77
C ALA A 175 -11.01 12.40 10.53
N LEU A 176 -9.83 12.83 10.08
CA LEU A 176 -8.55 12.52 10.74
C LEU A 176 -8.44 13.19 12.13
N GLU A 177 -8.95 14.39 12.31
CA GLU A 177 -9.04 15.05 13.63
C GLU A 177 -9.86 14.20 14.61
N GLY A 178 -11.04 13.71 14.20
CA GLY A 178 -11.85 12.81 15.02
C GLY A 178 -11.14 11.47 15.33
N LEU A 179 -10.28 10.99 14.45
CA LEU A 179 -9.47 9.80 14.69
C LEU A 179 -8.35 10.05 15.72
N GLN A 180 -7.75 11.24 15.70
CA GLN A 180 -6.74 11.63 16.69
C GLN A 180 -7.34 11.72 18.11
N GLU A 181 -8.58 12.15 18.24
CA GLU A 181 -9.29 12.19 19.54
C GLU A 181 -9.48 10.78 20.12
N GLU A 182 -9.80 9.77 19.28
CA GLU A 182 -9.97 8.38 19.72
C GLU A 182 -8.64 7.70 20.09
N THR A 183 -7.52 8.15 19.59
CA THR A 183 -6.19 7.53 19.57
C THR A 183 -6.11 6.25 18.69
N ASN A 184 -4.95 6.01 18.11
CA ASN A 184 -4.73 4.84 17.27
C ASN A 184 -4.94 3.53 18.04
N GLU A 185 -4.38 3.42 19.25
CA GLU A 185 -4.47 2.19 20.06
C GLU A 185 -5.91 1.86 20.46
N ALA A 186 -6.69 2.84 20.91
CA ALA A 186 -8.09 2.64 21.27
C ALA A 186 -8.88 2.15 20.05
N ARG A 187 -8.65 2.77 18.88
CA ARG A 187 -9.28 2.40 17.63
C ARG A 187 -8.92 0.98 17.17
N TRP A 188 -7.64 0.64 17.16
CA TRP A 188 -7.18 -0.69 16.77
C TRP A 188 -7.76 -1.77 17.68
N ASN A 189 -7.77 -1.53 18.99
CA ASN A 189 -8.38 -2.44 19.98
C ASN A 189 -9.88 -2.61 19.74
N ARG A 190 -10.60 -1.51 19.46
CA ARG A 190 -12.03 -1.54 19.12
C ARG A 190 -12.29 -2.34 17.84
N CYS A 191 -11.52 -2.11 16.77
CA CYS A 191 -11.63 -2.86 15.52
C CYS A 191 -11.34 -4.35 15.72
N ALA A 192 -10.28 -4.69 16.46
CA ALA A 192 -9.93 -6.07 16.77
C ALA A 192 -11.00 -6.77 17.61
N HIS A 193 -11.58 -6.06 18.60
CA HIS A 193 -12.66 -6.60 19.42
C HIS A 193 -13.92 -6.89 18.58
N MET A 194 -14.31 -5.97 17.70
CA MET A 194 -15.44 -6.18 16.78
C MET A 194 -15.19 -7.36 15.84
N ALA A 195 -13.98 -7.47 15.28
CA ALA A 195 -13.62 -8.58 14.40
C ALA A 195 -13.71 -9.96 15.11
N LYS A 196 -13.32 -10.03 16.39
CA LYS A 196 -13.49 -11.26 17.20
C LYS A 196 -14.96 -11.62 17.44
N GLY A 197 -15.83 -10.63 17.54
CA GLY A 197 -17.25 -10.86 17.73
C GLY A 197 -17.98 -11.37 16.47
N VAL A 198 -17.39 -11.17 15.29
CA VAL A 198 -17.97 -11.61 14.00
C VAL A 198 -17.43 -12.96 13.56
N ARG A 199 -16.24 -13.35 14.00
CA ARG A 199 -15.60 -14.65 13.70
C ARG A 199 -16.04 -15.72 14.70
#